data_0216e830373bb1f6496aef9106b962d8
#
_entry.id   0216e830373bb1f6496aef9106b962d8
#
_cell.length_a   1.000
_cell.length_b   1.000
_cell.length_c   1.000
_cell.angle_alpha   90.00
_cell.angle_beta   90.00
_cell.angle_gamma   90.00
#
_symmetry.space_group_name_H-M   'P 1'
#
loop_
_entity.id
_entity.type
_entity.pdbx_description
1 polymer ?
#
loop_
_entity_poly.entity_id
_entity_poly.type
_entity_poly.pdbx_seq_one_letter_code
_entity_poly.pdbx_strand_id
1 'polypeptide(L)'
;DRLDNLTYNELKTVMGTLAQADIINMEDGAKRNDIYEGIATDVNTLAKQYGIGGFAIYHYWFDDNVQILERPKEMFLENKDLDIPFCLTWANETWARRWEGNDKEVLLLQTHTPTKEKWKTHFDYLLPFFKDERAIRIDGKILFQIYRPHLIDKVGEMLRYWRELAREAGIGELYFMA
;
A
#
# COMPACT_ATOMS: atom_id res chain seq x y z
N ASP A 1 19.33 -15.31 16.21
CA ASP A 1 19.86 -16.69 16.12
C ASP A 1 18.92 -17.71 15.48
N ARG A 2 17.64 -17.45 15.32
CA ARG A 2 16.70 -18.41 14.74
C ARG A 2 16.43 -18.19 13.24
N LEU A 3 16.66 -16.98 12.74
CA LEU A 3 16.41 -16.61 11.33
C LEU A 3 17.65 -16.77 10.44
N ASP A 4 18.84 -16.77 11.02
CA ASP A 4 20.12 -16.88 10.31
C ASP A 4 20.33 -18.23 9.58
N ASN A 5 19.49 -19.23 9.88
CA ASN A 5 19.57 -20.56 9.31
C ASN A 5 18.34 -21.01 8.52
N LEU A 6 17.37 -20.09 8.26
CA LEU A 6 16.23 -20.44 7.42
C LEU A 6 16.66 -20.56 5.96
N THR A 7 16.46 -21.73 5.39
CA THR A 7 16.62 -21.94 3.95
C THR A 7 15.55 -21.18 3.17
N TYR A 8 15.81 -20.90 1.89
CA TYR A 8 14.82 -20.27 1.01
C TYR A 8 13.45 -20.99 1.00
N ASN A 9 13.46 -22.32 1.14
CA ASN A 9 12.23 -23.12 1.19
C ASN A 9 11.47 -22.95 2.51
N GLU A 10 12.16 -22.78 3.61
CA GLU A 10 11.55 -22.50 4.93
C GLU A 10 10.98 -21.09 4.98
N LEU A 11 11.69 -20.10 4.45
CA LEU A 11 11.18 -18.74 4.24
C LEU A 11 9.93 -18.74 3.36
N LYS A 12 9.97 -19.49 2.25
CA LYS A 12 8.81 -19.64 1.35
C LYS A 12 7.64 -20.32 2.04
N THR A 13 7.90 -21.30 2.89
CA THR A 13 6.86 -21.99 3.70
C THR A 13 6.25 -21.04 4.73
N VAL A 14 7.07 -20.29 5.46
CA VAL A 14 6.61 -19.28 6.43
C VAL A 14 5.80 -18.20 5.73
N MET A 15 6.29 -17.64 4.63
CA MET A 15 5.57 -16.64 3.82
C MET A 15 4.32 -17.23 3.17
N GLY A 16 4.37 -18.49 2.71
CA GLY A 16 3.21 -19.18 2.14
C GLY A 16 2.13 -19.47 3.18
N THR A 17 2.50 -19.83 4.38
CA THR A 17 1.57 -20.05 5.51
C THR A 17 0.95 -18.74 5.96
N LEU A 18 1.72 -17.65 5.97
CA LEU A 18 1.24 -16.31 6.33
C LEU A 18 0.38 -15.66 5.22
N ALA A 19 0.58 -16.05 3.97
CA ALA A 19 -0.20 -15.57 2.82
C ALA A 19 -1.49 -16.39 2.60
N GLN A 20 -1.69 -17.48 3.34
CA GLN A 20 -2.86 -18.33 3.16
C GLN A 20 -4.09 -17.80 3.90
N ALA A 21 -5.24 -18.13 3.33
CA ALA A 21 -6.59 -17.69 3.65
C ALA A 21 -6.99 -17.71 5.14
N ASP A 22 -6.26 -18.44 5.97
CA ASP A 22 -6.60 -18.62 7.39
C ASP A 22 -6.49 -17.32 8.20
N ILE A 23 -5.53 -16.43 7.87
CA ILE A 23 -5.38 -15.14 8.56
C ILE A 23 -6.47 -14.15 8.11
N ILE A 24 -6.79 -14.16 6.82
CA ILE A 24 -7.82 -13.27 6.24
C ILE A 24 -9.21 -13.65 6.74
N ASN A 25 -9.46 -14.93 6.94
CA ASN A 25 -10.73 -15.48 7.38
C ASN A 25 -10.86 -15.67 8.90
N MET A 26 -9.91 -15.17 9.70
CA MET A 26 -10.04 -15.24 11.17
C MET A 26 -11.21 -14.39 11.63
N GLU A 27 -12.17 -15.02 12.30
CA GLU A 27 -13.33 -14.35 12.91
C GLU A 27 -12.91 -13.45 14.08
N ASP A 28 -11.84 -13.82 14.80
CA ASP A 28 -11.27 -13.04 15.89
C ASP A 28 -10.34 -11.92 15.34
N GLY A 29 -10.89 -10.72 15.23
CA GLY A 29 -10.16 -9.56 14.74
C GLY A 29 -8.97 -9.15 15.61
N ALA A 30 -9.03 -9.34 16.94
CA ALA A 30 -7.93 -9.04 17.85
C ALA A 30 -6.74 -9.97 17.58
N LYS A 31 -6.98 -11.27 17.54
CA LYS A 31 -5.95 -12.26 17.26
C LYS A 31 -5.31 -12.09 15.88
N ARG A 32 -6.09 -11.71 14.88
CA ARG A 32 -5.58 -11.36 13.55
C ARG A 32 -4.66 -10.15 13.60
N ASN A 33 -5.03 -9.12 14.35
CA ASN A 33 -4.20 -7.94 14.53
C ASN A 33 -2.87 -8.26 15.22
N ASP A 34 -2.87 -9.07 16.28
CA ASP A 34 -1.64 -9.50 16.97
C ASP A 34 -0.67 -10.20 16.02
N ILE A 35 -1.19 -11.04 15.10
CA ILE A 35 -0.37 -11.70 14.09
C ILE A 35 0.24 -10.69 13.11
N TYR A 36 -0.54 -9.73 12.62
CA TYR A 36 -0.03 -8.69 11.72
C TYR A 36 1.04 -7.82 12.39
N GLU A 37 0.86 -7.45 13.65
CA GLU A 37 1.84 -6.68 14.40
C GLU A 37 3.15 -7.45 14.59
N GLY A 38 3.07 -8.74 14.92
CA GLY A 38 4.24 -9.62 15.01
C GLY A 38 4.99 -9.69 13.69
N ILE A 39 4.30 -9.93 12.58
CA ILE A 39 4.89 -9.97 11.24
C ILE A 39 5.55 -8.64 10.89
N ALA A 40 4.87 -7.53 11.12
CA ALA A 40 5.39 -6.20 10.80
C ALA A 40 6.67 -5.90 11.58
N THR A 41 6.72 -6.28 12.86
CA THR A 41 7.91 -6.12 13.72
C THR A 41 9.09 -6.95 13.20
N ASP A 42 8.86 -8.20 12.85
CA ASP A 42 9.88 -9.09 12.31
C ASP A 42 10.42 -8.58 10.97
N VAL A 43 9.54 -8.16 10.07
CA VAL A 43 9.91 -7.59 8.76
C VAL A 43 10.71 -6.30 8.94
N ASN A 44 10.34 -5.41 9.86
CA ASN A 44 11.07 -4.18 10.15
C ASN A 44 12.49 -4.47 10.66
N THR A 45 12.64 -5.45 11.56
CA THR A 45 13.92 -5.88 12.11
C THR A 45 14.83 -6.45 11.03
N LEU A 46 14.31 -7.35 10.21
CA LEU A 46 15.05 -7.96 9.10
C LEU A 46 15.46 -6.92 8.05
N ALA A 47 14.56 -6.01 7.69
CA ALA A 47 14.84 -4.96 6.74
C ALA A 47 16.07 -4.13 7.16
N LYS A 48 16.14 -3.72 8.42
CA LYS A 48 17.29 -3.00 8.97
C LYS A 48 18.56 -3.84 8.96
N GLN A 49 18.48 -5.09 9.38
CA GLN A 49 19.61 -6.01 9.41
C GLN A 49 20.24 -6.20 8.03
N TYR A 50 19.42 -6.25 6.98
CA TYR A 50 19.87 -6.45 5.60
C TYR A 50 20.02 -5.16 4.79
N GLY A 51 19.97 -3.99 5.43
CA GLY A 51 20.22 -2.70 4.81
C GLY A 51 19.14 -2.23 3.84
N ILE A 52 17.88 -2.68 4.01
CA ILE A 52 16.74 -2.19 3.25
C ILE A 52 16.39 -0.79 3.75
N GLY A 53 16.41 0.19 2.86
CA GLY A 53 16.20 1.60 3.19
C GLY A 53 14.75 2.03 3.33
N GLY A 54 13.78 1.22 2.91
CA GLY A 54 12.35 1.52 2.98
C GLY A 54 11.49 0.57 2.19
N PHE A 55 10.18 0.70 2.33
CA PHE A 55 9.19 -0.14 1.64
C PHE A 55 8.31 0.67 0.69
N ALA A 56 7.99 0.07 -0.46
CA ALA A 56 6.89 0.48 -1.31
C ALA A 56 5.68 -0.42 -0.97
N ILE A 57 4.72 0.12 -0.26
CA ILE A 57 3.56 -0.64 0.22
C ILE A 57 2.45 -0.53 -0.80
N TYR A 58 1.95 -1.66 -1.28
CA TYR A 58 0.84 -1.68 -2.21
C TYR A 58 -0.44 -1.15 -1.55
N HIS A 59 -1.13 -0.28 -2.30
CA HIS A 59 -2.40 0.31 -1.97
C HIS A 59 -3.41 -0.04 -3.06
N TYR A 60 -4.53 -0.61 -2.65
CA TYR A 60 -5.62 -1.03 -3.54
C TYR A 60 -6.84 -0.17 -3.26
N TRP A 61 -7.15 0.70 -4.21
CA TRP A 61 -8.29 1.60 -4.17
C TRP A 61 -9.05 1.50 -5.48
N PHE A 62 -10.27 1.04 -5.41
CA PHE A 62 -11.17 0.92 -6.55
C PHE A 62 -12.19 2.05 -6.54
N ASP A 63 -12.90 2.24 -7.64
CA ASP A 63 -14.02 3.18 -7.68
C ASP A 63 -15.07 2.82 -6.62
N ASP A 64 -15.92 3.78 -6.28
CA ASP A 64 -16.91 3.68 -5.22
C ASP A 64 -16.35 3.46 -3.81
N ASN A 65 -15.08 3.86 -3.61
CA ASN A 65 -14.36 3.77 -2.34
C ASN A 65 -14.18 2.34 -1.84
N VAL A 66 -14.22 1.35 -2.74
CA VAL A 66 -13.91 -0.03 -2.39
C VAL A 66 -12.41 -0.17 -2.19
N GLN A 67 -12.03 -0.66 -1.04
CA GLN A 67 -10.66 -1.00 -0.70
C GLN A 67 -10.55 -2.48 -0.39
N ILE A 68 -9.37 -3.01 -0.62
CA ILE A 68 -9.00 -4.37 -0.20
C ILE A 68 -7.58 -4.35 0.33
N LEU A 69 -7.27 -5.28 1.24
CA LEU A 69 -5.96 -5.41 1.86
C LEU A 69 -5.46 -4.10 2.50
N GLU A 70 -6.39 -3.27 3.00
CA GLU A 70 -6.09 -2.00 3.64
C GLU A 70 -5.44 -2.18 5.02
N ARG A 71 -5.85 -3.21 5.76
CA ARG A 71 -5.48 -3.37 7.17
C ARG A 71 -3.96 -3.40 7.44
N PRO A 72 -3.11 -4.13 6.67
CA PRO A 72 -1.67 -4.14 6.92
C PRO A 72 -1.01 -2.76 6.86
N LYS A 73 -1.38 -1.91 5.89
CA LYS A 73 -0.81 -0.56 5.78
C LYS A 73 -1.35 0.39 6.86
N GLU A 74 -2.61 0.22 7.29
CA GLU A 74 -3.19 0.99 8.38
C GLU A 74 -2.52 0.66 9.71
N MET A 75 -2.30 -0.62 10.00
CA MET A 75 -1.55 -1.06 11.17
C MET A 75 -0.11 -0.55 11.15
N PHE A 76 0.54 -0.55 9.99
CA PHE A 76 1.86 0.06 9.84
C PHE A 76 1.83 1.56 10.16
N LEU A 77 0.79 2.27 9.74
CA LEU A 77 0.60 3.69 10.06
C LEU A 77 0.38 3.91 11.57
N GLU A 78 -0.44 3.07 12.20
CA GLU A 78 -0.76 3.11 13.65
C GLU A 78 0.45 2.79 14.53
N ASN A 79 1.25 1.79 14.13
CA ASN A 79 2.42 1.34 14.89
C ASN A 79 3.65 2.22 14.60
N LYS A 80 3.96 3.14 15.51
CA LYS A 80 5.09 4.07 15.37
C LYS A 80 6.46 3.47 15.74
N ASP A 81 6.47 2.29 16.32
CA ASP A 81 7.71 1.56 16.63
C ASP A 81 8.34 0.95 15.35
N LEU A 82 7.56 0.85 14.28
CA LEU A 82 8.04 0.48 12.96
C LEU A 82 8.69 1.69 12.27
N ASP A 83 9.95 1.95 12.55
CA ASP A 83 10.68 3.16 12.16
C ASP A 83 11.35 3.10 10.78
N ILE A 84 10.86 2.25 9.87
CA ILE A 84 11.36 2.12 8.50
C ILE A 84 10.60 3.07 7.55
N PRO A 85 11.30 3.79 6.66
CA PRO A 85 10.66 4.66 5.68
C PRO A 85 9.75 3.90 4.70
N PHE A 86 8.71 4.54 4.22
CA PHE A 86 7.80 3.93 3.25
C PHE A 86 7.25 4.93 2.22
N CYS A 87 6.80 4.41 1.10
CA CYS A 87 5.89 5.09 0.20
C CYS A 87 4.72 4.16 -0.15
N LEU A 88 3.65 4.72 -0.69
CA LEU A 88 2.54 3.91 -1.19
C LEU A 88 2.64 3.77 -2.71
N THR A 89 2.28 2.58 -3.20
CA THR A 89 2.16 2.26 -4.63
C THR A 89 0.72 1.89 -4.94
N TRP A 90 0.01 2.76 -5.65
CA TRP A 90 -1.35 2.46 -6.07
C TRP A 90 -1.35 1.43 -7.19
N ALA A 91 -1.76 0.20 -6.88
CA ALA A 91 -1.96 -0.88 -7.85
C ALA A 91 -3.34 -0.69 -8.51
N ASN A 92 -3.38 0.22 -9.46
CA ASN A 92 -4.58 0.75 -10.09
C ASN A 92 -5.07 -0.07 -11.29
N GLU A 93 -5.15 -1.38 -11.15
CA GLU A 93 -5.62 -2.28 -12.20
C GLU A 93 -6.93 -2.96 -11.83
N THR A 94 -7.70 -3.30 -12.85
CA THR A 94 -8.81 -4.26 -12.73
C THR A 94 -8.26 -5.64 -12.36
N TRP A 95 -8.83 -6.26 -11.35
CA TRP A 95 -8.50 -7.63 -10.97
C TRP A 95 -9.34 -8.63 -11.77
N ALA A 96 -8.66 -9.58 -12.42
CA ALA A 96 -9.26 -10.67 -13.17
C ALA A 96 -8.49 -11.97 -12.89
N ARG A 97 -9.09 -13.13 -13.16
CA ARG A 97 -8.45 -14.46 -12.98
C ARG A 97 -7.38 -14.77 -14.03
N ARG A 98 -6.45 -13.86 -14.22
CA ARG A 98 -5.34 -14.00 -15.20
C ARG A 98 -4.41 -15.16 -14.88
N TRP A 99 -4.27 -15.52 -13.61
CA TRP A 99 -3.41 -16.61 -13.14
C TRP A 99 -3.82 -17.99 -13.67
N GLU A 100 -5.09 -18.16 -14.06
CA GLU A 100 -5.65 -19.38 -14.64
C GLU A 100 -5.80 -19.28 -16.16
N GLY A 101 -5.24 -18.24 -16.80
CA GLY A 101 -5.36 -18.01 -18.24
C GLY A 101 -6.75 -17.53 -18.68
N ASN A 102 -7.59 -17.11 -17.76
CA ASN A 102 -8.93 -16.60 -18.02
C ASN A 102 -9.03 -15.09 -17.76
N ASP A 103 -8.62 -14.28 -18.75
CA ASP A 103 -8.64 -12.81 -18.68
C ASP A 103 -10.07 -12.22 -18.68
N LYS A 104 -11.09 -13.04 -18.91
CA LYS A 104 -12.47 -12.59 -19.08
C LYS A 104 -13.26 -12.53 -17.78
N GLU A 105 -12.82 -13.21 -16.73
CA GLU A 105 -13.50 -13.20 -15.44
C GLU A 105 -12.96 -12.08 -14.56
N VAL A 106 -13.66 -10.94 -14.57
CA VAL A 106 -13.36 -9.78 -13.72
C VAL A 106 -13.81 -10.05 -12.30
N LEU A 107 -12.90 -9.91 -11.33
CA LEU A 107 -13.16 -10.03 -9.91
C LEU A 107 -13.50 -8.67 -9.28
N LEU A 108 -12.70 -7.64 -9.59
CA LEU A 108 -12.90 -6.26 -9.15
C LEU A 108 -12.58 -5.32 -10.32
N LEU A 109 -13.56 -4.53 -10.69
CA LEU A 109 -13.43 -3.57 -11.78
C LEU A 109 -12.83 -2.25 -11.28
N GLN A 110 -11.81 -1.76 -11.99
CA GLN A 110 -11.24 -0.43 -11.79
C GLN A 110 -11.65 0.47 -12.97
N THR A 111 -12.48 1.48 -12.72
CA THR A 111 -13.01 2.37 -13.76
C THR A 111 -12.35 3.75 -13.81
N HIS A 112 -11.66 4.17 -12.74
CA HIS A 112 -10.99 5.47 -12.62
C HIS A 112 -11.88 6.66 -12.96
N THR A 113 -13.11 6.69 -12.44
CA THR A 113 -14.08 7.76 -12.71
C THR A 113 -13.49 9.15 -12.52
N PRO A 114 -13.38 10.00 -13.56
CA PRO A 114 -12.56 11.21 -13.53
C PRO A 114 -13.34 12.42 -12.96
N THR A 115 -13.67 12.37 -11.67
CA THR A 115 -14.34 13.47 -10.96
C THR A 115 -13.52 13.98 -9.78
N LYS A 116 -13.58 15.29 -9.53
CA LYS A 116 -12.87 15.89 -8.38
C LYS A 116 -13.32 15.30 -7.03
N GLU A 117 -14.56 14.90 -6.91
CA GLU A 117 -15.10 14.27 -5.72
C GLU A 117 -14.41 12.93 -5.43
N LYS A 118 -14.36 12.04 -6.44
CA LYS A 118 -13.67 10.74 -6.32
C LYS A 118 -12.17 10.92 -6.02
N TRP A 119 -11.51 11.83 -6.73
CA TRP A 119 -10.10 12.13 -6.50
C TRP A 119 -9.84 12.68 -5.12
N LYS A 120 -10.75 13.54 -4.60
CA LYS A 120 -10.62 14.10 -3.25
C LYS A 120 -10.82 13.03 -2.19
N THR A 121 -11.82 12.17 -2.32
CA THR A 121 -12.08 11.08 -1.37
C THR A 121 -10.88 10.14 -1.27
N HIS A 122 -10.28 9.79 -2.40
CA HIS A 122 -9.06 8.99 -2.42
C HIS A 122 -7.87 9.72 -1.77
N PHE A 123 -7.66 11.00 -2.08
CA PHE A 123 -6.62 11.82 -1.46
C PHE A 123 -6.81 11.94 0.06
N ASP A 124 -8.03 12.18 0.53
CA ASP A 124 -8.35 12.31 1.95
C ASP A 124 -8.00 11.02 2.73
N TYR A 125 -8.24 9.87 2.13
CA TYR A 125 -7.80 8.59 2.69
C TYR A 125 -6.27 8.47 2.77
N LEU A 126 -5.55 8.95 1.75
CA LEU A 126 -4.09 8.90 1.70
C LEU A 126 -3.41 9.94 2.60
N LEU A 127 -4.12 10.99 2.98
CA LEU A 127 -3.56 12.13 3.70
C LEU A 127 -2.86 11.76 5.03
N PRO A 128 -3.37 10.85 5.87
CA PRO A 128 -2.67 10.40 7.07
C PRO A 128 -1.31 9.76 6.77
N PHE A 129 -1.20 8.99 5.69
CA PHE A 129 0.05 8.38 5.24
C PHE A 129 1.05 9.44 4.73
N PHE A 130 0.56 10.44 4.02
CA PHE A 130 1.39 11.56 3.54
C PHE A 130 1.91 12.44 4.69
N LYS A 131 1.16 12.54 5.79
CA LYS A 131 1.56 13.28 6.99
C LYS A 131 2.55 12.53 7.88
N ASP A 132 2.70 11.23 7.69
CA ASP A 132 3.62 10.43 8.49
C ASP A 132 5.07 10.84 8.22
N GLU A 133 5.85 11.02 9.27
CA GLU A 133 7.26 11.43 9.18
C GLU A 133 8.15 10.40 8.46
N ARG A 134 7.73 9.12 8.44
CA ARG A 134 8.40 8.03 7.74
C ARG A 134 8.10 8.03 6.24
N ALA A 135 7.16 8.86 5.75
CA ALA A 135 6.87 8.95 4.33
C ALA A 135 8.10 9.39 3.54
N ILE A 136 8.53 8.57 2.60
CA ILE A 136 9.72 8.85 1.76
C ILE A 136 9.50 10.14 0.98
N ARG A 137 10.55 10.99 0.95
CA ARG A 137 10.55 12.25 0.22
C ARG A 137 11.70 12.29 -0.76
N ILE A 138 11.42 12.85 -1.94
CA ILE A 138 12.40 13.13 -2.98
C ILE A 138 12.40 14.66 -3.18
N ASP A 139 13.54 15.30 -2.95
CA ASP A 139 13.68 16.76 -2.96
C ASP A 139 12.61 17.47 -2.11
N GLY A 140 12.34 16.93 -0.91
CA GLY A 140 11.34 17.44 0.02
C GLY A 140 9.89 17.13 -0.34
N LYS A 141 9.61 16.51 -1.47
CA LYS A 141 8.27 16.13 -1.95
C LYS A 141 7.94 14.69 -1.57
N ILE A 142 6.72 14.43 -1.11
CA ILE A 142 6.28 13.12 -0.68
C ILE A 142 6.14 12.20 -1.90
N LEU A 143 6.81 11.04 -1.85
CA LEU A 143 6.76 10.05 -2.92
C LEU A 143 5.45 9.27 -2.90
N PHE A 144 4.75 9.27 -4.04
CA PHE A 144 3.62 8.40 -4.30
C PHE A 144 3.77 7.73 -5.67
N GLN A 145 3.64 6.42 -5.72
CA GLN A 145 3.77 5.66 -6.96
C GLN A 145 2.41 5.28 -7.53
N ILE A 146 2.28 5.34 -8.85
CA ILE A 146 1.10 4.88 -9.59
C ILE A 146 1.56 3.82 -10.59
N TYR A 147 1.08 2.59 -10.43
CA TYR A 147 1.56 1.46 -11.21
C TYR A 147 1.28 1.60 -12.70
N ARG A 148 0.05 2.00 -13.08
CA ARG A 148 -0.36 2.19 -14.48
C ARG A 148 -1.10 3.51 -14.71
N PRO A 149 -0.41 4.63 -14.73
CA PRO A 149 -1.05 5.95 -14.85
C PRO A 149 -1.80 6.12 -16.18
N HIS A 150 -1.40 5.40 -17.24
CA HIS A 150 -2.06 5.46 -18.55
C HIS A 150 -3.48 4.87 -18.55
N LEU A 151 -3.87 4.11 -17.51
CA LEU A 151 -5.25 3.61 -17.35
C LEU A 151 -6.18 4.65 -16.71
N ILE A 152 -5.62 5.75 -16.16
CA ILE A 152 -6.41 6.76 -15.46
C ILE A 152 -6.83 7.86 -16.44
N ASP A 153 -8.11 7.95 -16.70
CA ASP A 153 -8.66 9.07 -17.46
C ASP A 153 -8.34 10.39 -16.78
N LYS A 154 -7.86 11.37 -17.57
CA LYS A 154 -7.48 12.70 -17.08
C LYS A 154 -6.44 12.68 -15.94
N VAL A 155 -5.53 11.70 -15.95
CA VAL A 155 -4.48 11.58 -14.92
C VAL A 155 -3.77 12.91 -14.66
N GLY A 156 -3.44 13.68 -15.69
CA GLY A 156 -2.76 14.98 -15.53
C GLY A 156 -3.61 16.02 -14.78
N GLU A 157 -4.94 15.98 -14.89
CA GLU A 157 -5.84 16.84 -14.10
C GLU A 157 -5.89 16.37 -12.64
N MET A 158 -6.02 15.06 -12.42
CA MET A 158 -6.02 14.46 -11.10
C MET A 158 -4.73 14.81 -10.34
N LEU A 159 -3.56 14.64 -10.94
CA LEU A 159 -2.28 14.90 -10.30
C LEU A 159 -2.07 16.39 -9.97
N ARG A 160 -2.54 17.31 -10.82
CA ARG A 160 -2.54 18.75 -10.50
C ARG A 160 -3.44 19.05 -9.31
N TYR A 161 -4.64 18.49 -9.30
CA TYR A 161 -5.59 18.66 -8.20
C TYR A 161 -5.05 18.10 -6.88
N TRP A 162 -4.42 16.94 -6.90
CA TRP A 162 -3.80 16.36 -5.70
C TRP A 162 -2.64 17.22 -5.17
N ARG A 163 -1.85 17.87 -6.04
CA ARG A 163 -0.84 18.84 -5.61
C ARG A 163 -1.47 20.07 -4.96
N GLU A 164 -2.61 20.54 -5.45
CA GLU A 164 -3.36 21.62 -4.82
C GLU A 164 -3.82 21.20 -3.41
N LEU A 165 -4.47 20.05 -3.28
CA LEU A 165 -4.91 19.51 -1.99
C LEU A 165 -3.74 19.31 -1.01
N ALA A 166 -2.58 18.87 -1.48
CA ALA A 166 -1.39 18.70 -0.65
C ALA A 166 -0.89 20.03 -0.07
N ARG A 167 -0.87 21.09 -0.89
CA ARG A 167 -0.54 22.44 -0.43
C ARG A 167 -1.55 22.98 0.56
N GLU A 168 -2.85 22.82 0.29
CA GLU A 168 -3.94 23.20 1.18
C GLU A 168 -3.87 22.47 2.53
N ALA A 169 -3.50 21.20 2.53
CA ALA A 169 -3.29 20.39 3.73
C ALA A 169 -1.99 20.68 4.49
N GLY A 170 -1.15 21.59 3.97
CA GLY A 170 0.12 22.00 4.58
C GLY A 170 1.23 20.93 4.54
N ILE A 171 1.09 19.89 3.70
CA ILE A 171 2.08 18.80 3.60
C ILE A 171 3.16 19.06 2.53
N GLY A 172 3.06 20.18 1.81
CA GLY A 172 3.99 20.55 0.75
C GLY A 172 3.57 20.02 -0.61
N GLU A 173 4.49 19.38 -1.31
CA GLU A 173 4.29 18.88 -2.69
C GLU A 173 4.33 17.34 -2.73
N LEU A 174 3.71 16.77 -3.77
CA LEU A 174 3.79 15.35 -4.09
C LEU A 174 4.76 15.12 -5.26
N TYR A 175 5.60 14.10 -5.11
CA TYR A 175 6.42 13.53 -6.17
C TYR A 175 5.73 12.27 -6.70
N PHE A 176 5.26 12.31 -7.93
CA PHE A 176 4.63 11.15 -8.57
C PHE A 176 5.65 10.37 -9.39
N MET A 177 5.68 9.06 -9.16
CA MET A 177 6.48 8.11 -9.93
C MET A 177 5.56 7.07 -10.60
N ALA A 178 5.89 6.62 -11.81
CA ALA A 178 5.21 5.63 -12.61
C ALA A 178 6.16 4.51 -13.03
#